data_2c063b5ecc72c8d3a5e47a8ee35ac0ba
#
_entry.id   2c063b5ecc72c8d3a5e47a8ee35ac0ba
#
_cell.length_a   1.000
_cell.length_b   1.000
_cell.length_c   1.000
_cell.angle_alpha   90.00
_cell.angle_beta   90.00
_cell.angle_gamma   90.00
#
_symmetry.space_group_name_H-M   'P 1'
#
loop_
_entity.id
_entity.type
_entity.pdbx_description
1 polymer ?
#
loop_
_entity_poly.entity_id
_entity_poly.type
_entity_poly.pdbx_seq_one_letter_code
_entity_poly.pdbx_strand_id
1 'polypeptide(L)'
;MIFLTYLLMEGCVIGFSLSYRNWVQHTDVITKTGLCTGIVWYESRFSFKTSSLPFAMLRFDDGSEYLGGECMEGKLPRELTIGYVRGWRISQYLPVVSITDGETVYLTFEEWQEDQIADSRTDILFLSACTTLLALLVAAWPAWQVISDVRVRHRRAKKKAARKVRLEAKQRKESEGLK
;
A
#
# COMPACT_ATOMS: atom_id res chain seq x y z
N MET A 1 0.52 14.99 19.73
CA MET A 1 1.51 14.70 18.67
C MET A 1 1.04 13.59 17.71
N ILE A 2 0.69 12.40 18.19
CA ILE A 2 0.24 11.26 17.34
C ILE A 2 -0.93 11.61 16.41
N PHE A 3 -1.95 12.32 16.92
CA PHE A 3 -3.10 12.72 16.14
C PHE A 3 -2.75 13.68 15.00
N LEU A 4 -1.82 14.59 15.23
CA LEU A 4 -1.36 15.53 14.21
C LEU A 4 -0.57 14.82 13.09
N THR A 5 0.30 13.88 13.45
CA THR A 5 1.04 13.06 12.46
C THR A 5 0.08 12.18 11.63
N TYR A 6 -0.94 11.62 12.24
CA TYR A 6 -1.98 10.88 11.53
C TYR A 6 -2.72 11.76 10.51
N LEU A 7 -3.20 12.93 10.92
CA LEU A 7 -3.87 13.87 10.02
C LEU A 7 -2.98 14.33 8.85
N LEU A 8 -1.69 14.53 9.10
CA LEU A 8 -0.74 14.88 8.05
C LEU A 8 -0.54 13.74 7.06
N MET A 9 -0.42 12.50 7.53
CA MET A 9 -0.29 11.32 6.67
C MET A 9 -1.54 11.11 5.80
N GLU A 10 -2.74 11.17 6.39
CA GLU A 10 -3.99 11.07 5.65
C GLU A 10 -4.14 12.22 4.62
N GLY A 11 -3.80 13.44 5.00
CA GLY A 11 -3.79 14.57 4.08
C GLY A 11 -2.83 14.39 2.90
N CYS A 12 -1.65 13.80 3.13
CA CYS A 12 -0.71 13.48 2.07
C CYS A 12 -1.26 12.40 1.13
N VAL A 13 -1.85 11.32 1.65
CA VAL A 13 -2.45 10.24 0.85
C VAL A 13 -3.58 10.78 -0.03
N ILE A 14 -4.49 11.56 0.55
CA ILE A 14 -5.60 12.17 -0.18
C ILE A 14 -5.08 13.15 -1.24
N GLY A 15 -4.15 14.03 -0.88
CA GLY A 15 -3.57 15.02 -1.79
C GLY A 15 -2.85 14.39 -2.97
N PHE A 16 -2.08 13.32 -2.72
CA PHE A 16 -1.40 12.56 -3.76
C PHE A 16 -2.40 11.92 -4.73
N SER A 17 -3.44 11.30 -4.20
CA SER A 17 -4.46 10.65 -5.01
C SER A 17 -5.29 11.63 -5.85
N LEU A 18 -5.68 12.78 -5.30
CA LEU A 18 -6.36 13.81 -6.06
C LEU A 18 -5.48 14.34 -7.20
N SER A 19 -4.18 14.53 -6.95
CA SER A 19 -3.21 14.95 -7.96
C SER A 19 -3.04 13.91 -9.07
N TYR A 20 -3.01 12.61 -8.70
CA TYR A 20 -2.94 11.51 -9.66
C TYR A 20 -4.19 11.44 -10.54
N ARG A 21 -5.38 11.48 -9.94
CA ARG A 21 -6.65 11.47 -10.67
C ARG A 21 -6.79 12.65 -11.61
N ASN A 22 -6.38 13.83 -11.16
CA ASN A 22 -6.38 15.02 -12.03
C ASN A 22 -5.43 14.85 -13.22
N TRP A 23 -4.26 14.23 -12.99
CA TRP A 23 -3.34 13.91 -14.10
C TRP A 23 -3.95 12.90 -15.06
N VAL A 24 -4.56 11.82 -14.60
CA VAL A 24 -5.22 10.80 -15.43
C VAL A 24 -6.32 11.44 -16.31
N GLN A 25 -7.08 12.40 -15.76
CA GLN A 25 -8.18 13.05 -16.47
C GLN A 25 -7.75 14.08 -17.52
N HIS A 26 -6.56 14.69 -17.34
CA HIS A 26 -6.12 15.83 -18.16
C HIS A 26 -4.81 15.54 -18.90
N THR A 27 -4.39 14.29 -18.98
CA THR A 27 -3.15 13.95 -19.66
C THR A 27 -3.32 13.95 -21.17
N ASP A 28 -2.31 14.48 -21.86
CA ASP A 28 -2.28 14.48 -23.32
C ASP A 28 -1.83 13.12 -23.83
N VAL A 29 -2.60 12.57 -24.78
CA VAL A 29 -2.27 11.31 -25.46
C VAL A 29 -1.40 11.60 -26.67
N ILE A 30 -0.25 10.95 -26.72
CA ILE A 30 0.66 11.00 -27.87
C ILE A 30 0.46 9.70 -28.66
N THR A 31 0.28 9.80 -29.95
CA THR A 31 0.07 8.62 -30.80
C THR A 31 1.33 8.20 -31.51
N LYS A 32 1.49 6.89 -31.69
CA LYS A 32 2.53 6.26 -32.50
C LYS A 32 1.94 5.14 -33.31
N THR A 33 2.25 5.11 -34.62
CA THR A 33 1.93 3.99 -35.52
C THR A 33 3.21 3.31 -35.96
N GLY A 34 3.22 1.99 -36.01
CA GLY A 34 4.37 1.19 -36.42
C GLY A 34 4.15 -0.30 -36.25
N LEU A 35 5.10 -1.08 -36.75
CA LEU A 35 5.10 -2.51 -36.60
C LEU A 35 5.50 -2.92 -35.17
N CYS A 36 4.54 -3.41 -34.39
CA CYS A 36 4.83 -4.01 -33.09
C CYS A 36 5.33 -5.44 -33.28
N THR A 37 6.55 -5.72 -32.88
CA THR A 37 7.25 -6.99 -33.13
C THR A 37 7.02 -8.02 -32.01
N GLY A 38 6.65 -7.59 -30.84
CA GLY A 38 6.41 -8.50 -29.71
C GLY A 38 6.16 -7.81 -28.39
N ILE A 39 5.94 -8.63 -27.36
CA ILE A 39 5.88 -8.22 -25.96
C ILE A 39 7.15 -8.68 -25.27
N VAL A 40 7.75 -7.78 -24.52
CA VAL A 40 8.90 -8.08 -23.65
C VAL A 40 8.45 -8.01 -22.20
N TRP A 41 8.68 -9.08 -21.50
CA TRP A 41 8.37 -9.16 -20.08
C TRP A 41 9.60 -8.77 -19.24
N TYR A 42 9.42 -7.80 -18.38
CA TYR A 42 10.43 -7.36 -17.42
C TYR A 42 9.99 -7.71 -16.00
N GLU A 43 10.95 -7.99 -15.15
CA GLU A 43 10.74 -8.16 -13.73
C GLU A 43 11.12 -6.87 -12.99
N SER A 44 10.17 -6.26 -12.33
CA SER A 44 10.45 -5.16 -11.40
C SER A 44 11.03 -5.73 -10.11
N ARG A 45 12.33 -5.55 -9.90
CA ARG A 45 12.97 -5.86 -8.61
C ARG A 45 12.70 -4.72 -7.64
N PHE A 46 11.61 -4.80 -6.90
CA PHE A 46 11.47 -3.97 -5.72
C PHE A 46 12.51 -4.41 -4.68
N SER A 47 13.20 -3.45 -4.07
CA SER A 47 14.30 -3.63 -3.12
C SER A 47 13.91 -4.39 -1.83
N PHE A 48 12.65 -4.70 -1.62
CA PHE A 48 12.14 -5.58 -0.56
C PHE A 48 11.97 -6.99 -1.11
N LYS A 49 12.86 -7.81 -0.78
CA LYS A 49 13.27 -9.18 -1.13
C LYS A 49 12.24 -10.25 -1.51
N THR A 50 10.98 -10.01 -1.85
CA THR A 50 10.00 -11.11 -1.94
C THR A 50 9.00 -11.14 -3.08
N SER A 51 8.89 -10.13 -3.92
CA SER A 51 8.03 -10.26 -5.12
C SER A 51 8.56 -9.41 -6.28
N SER A 52 9.05 -10.09 -7.31
CA SER A 52 9.16 -9.48 -8.64
C SER A 52 7.77 -9.49 -9.24
N LEU A 53 7.23 -8.30 -9.56
CA LEU A 53 6.02 -8.20 -10.35
C LEU A 53 6.45 -8.11 -11.81
N PRO A 54 6.09 -9.10 -12.65
CA PRO A 54 6.33 -8.98 -14.08
C PRO A 54 5.47 -7.86 -14.65
N PHE A 55 6.03 -7.12 -15.60
CA PHE A 55 5.28 -6.14 -16.38
C PHE A 55 5.63 -6.29 -17.86
N ALA A 56 4.64 -6.10 -18.71
CA ALA A 56 4.75 -6.23 -20.15
C ALA A 56 5.09 -4.89 -20.81
N MET A 57 5.91 -4.95 -21.85
CA MET A 57 6.18 -3.80 -22.72
C MET A 57 6.01 -4.21 -24.18
N LEU A 58 5.24 -3.41 -24.93
CA LEU A 58 5.16 -3.51 -26.38
C LEU A 58 6.46 -3.02 -26.98
N ARG A 59 7.09 -3.84 -27.82
CA ARG A 59 8.31 -3.49 -28.54
C ARG A 59 8.00 -3.28 -30.02
N PHE A 60 8.43 -2.14 -30.54
CA PHE A 60 8.32 -1.80 -31.95
C PHE A 60 9.62 -2.13 -32.72
N ASP A 61 9.52 -2.16 -34.04
CA ASP A 61 10.63 -2.45 -34.96
C ASP A 61 11.75 -1.42 -34.90
N ASP A 62 11.45 -0.18 -34.49
CA ASP A 62 12.44 0.87 -34.25
C ASP A 62 13.15 0.75 -32.90
N GLY A 63 12.86 -0.29 -32.13
CA GLY A 63 13.43 -0.55 -30.81
C GLY A 63 12.78 0.21 -29.65
N SER A 64 11.74 1.02 -29.93
CA SER A 64 11.01 1.69 -28.84
C SER A 64 10.12 0.72 -28.08
N GLU A 65 9.98 0.98 -26.77
CA GLU A 65 9.22 0.15 -25.85
C GLU A 65 8.23 0.99 -25.05
N TYR A 66 7.01 0.46 -24.86
CA TYR A 66 5.91 1.14 -24.19
C TYR A 66 5.27 0.21 -23.17
N LEU A 67 5.01 0.72 -21.96
CA LEU A 67 4.48 -0.06 -20.84
C LEU A 67 3.02 -0.46 -21.06
N GLY A 68 2.71 -1.73 -20.95
CA GLY A 68 1.37 -2.31 -21.13
C GLY A 68 1.27 -3.14 -22.41
N GLY A 69 0.04 -3.49 -22.78
CA GLY A 69 -0.23 -4.24 -24.01
C GLY A 69 -0.34 -5.74 -23.80
N GLU A 70 -0.58 -6.21 -22.58
CA GLU A 70 -0.83 -7.63 -22.25
C GLU A 70 -1.97 -8.21 -23.10
N CYS A 71 -2.96 -7.39 -23.47
CA CYS A 71 -4.06 -7.77 -24.36
C CYS A 71 -3.63 -8.16 -25.78
N MET A 72 -2.38 -7.86 -26.15
CA MET A 72 -1.79 -8.19 -27.45
C MET A 72 -1.01 -9.52 -27.45
N GLU A 73 -0.95 -10.23 -26.31
CA GLU A 73 -0.27 -11.51 -26.23
C GLU A 73 -0.84 -12.52 -27.23
N GLY A 74 0.02 -13.16 -28.00
CA GLY A 74 -0.35 -14.10 -29.04
C GLY A 74 -0.94 -13.48 -30.34
N LYS A 75 -1.04 -12.15 -30.44
CA LYS A 75 -1.59 -11.44 -31.61
C LYS A 75 -0.53 -10.74 -32.46
N LEU A 76 0.71 -10.75 -32.01
CA LEU A 76 1.84 -10.09 -32.67
C LEU A 76 2.65 -11.08 -33.53
N PRO A 77 3.39 -10.65 -34.56
CA PRO A 77 3.62 -9.25 -34.93
C PRO A 77 2.46 -8.62 -35.74
N ARG A 78 2.25 -7.32 -35.55
CA ARG A 78 1.18 -6.57 -36.24
C ARG A 78 1.49 -5.06 -36.30
N GLU A 79 1.01 -4.39 -37.32
CA GLU A 79 1.01 -2.93 -37.36
C GLU A 79 -0.03 -2.40 -36.38
N LEU A 80 0.38 -1.54 -35.46
CA LEU A 80 -0.46 -0.98 -34.42
C LEU A 80 -0.35 0.53 -34.41
N THR A 81 -1.46 1.17 -34.07
CA THR A 81 -1.47 2.55 -33.60
C THR A 81 -1.74 2.54 -32.12
N ILE A 82 -0.77 3.00 -31.35
CA ILE A 82 -0.89 3.13 -29.90
C ILE A 82 -1.02 4.59 -29.49
N GLY A 83 -1.85 4.87 -28.48
CA GLY A 83 -1.78 6.08 -27.71
C GLY A 83 -1.00 5.82 -26.44
N TYR A 84 -0.09 6.71 -26.11
CA TYR A 84 0.66 6.63 -24.84
C TYR A 84 0.72 8.01 -24.18
N VAL A 85 0.95 8.01 -22.86
CA VAL A 85 1.05 9.25 -22.08
C VAL A 85 2.43 9.35 -21.43
N ARG A 86 2.84 10.57 -21.10
CA ARG A 86 4.05 10.77 -20.31
C ARG A 86 3.76 10.31 -18.89
N GLY A 87 4.57 9.36 -18.41
CA GLY A 87 4.42 8.81 -17.06
C GLY A 87 4.38 9.88 -15.97
N TRP A 88 3.52 9.70 -15.01
CA TRP A 88 3.40 10.62 -13.88
C TRP A 88 4.64 10.52 -12.98
N ARG A 89 5.37 11.61 -12.93
CA ARG A 89 6.55 11.96 -12.09
C ARG A 89 7.58 10.88 -11.67
N ILE A 90 7.23 9.60 -11.64
CA ILE A 90 8.08 8.53 -11.06
C ILE A 90 8.38 7.43 -12.08
N SER A 91 7.62 7.30 -13.17
CA SER A 91 7.82 6.25 -14.15
C SER A 91 8.74 6.71 -15.28
N GLN A 92 9.80 5.93 -15.52
CA GLN A 92 10.64 6.08 -16.72
C GLN A 92 9.94 5.52 -17.97
N TYR A 93 8.87 4.79 -17.78
CA TYR A 93 8.13 4.10 -18.84
C TYR A 93 6.95 4.93 -19.31
N LEU A 94 6.63 4.80 -20.59
CA LEU A 94 5.51 5.47 -21.24
C LEU A 94 4.33 4.50 -21.28
N PRO A 95 3.32 4.66 -20.40
CA PRO A 95 2.19 3.75 -20.38
C PRO A 95 1.33 3.90 -21.63
N VAL A 96 0.95 2.77 -22.20
CA VAL A 96 0.00 2.69 -23.31
C VAL A 96 -1.40 2.86 -22.77
N VAL A 97 -2.17 3.73 -23.40
CA VAL A 97 -3.53 4.10 -22.98
C VAL A 97 -4.58 3.80 -24.04
N SER A 98 -4.15 3.52 -25.28
CA SER A 98 -5.03 3.03 -26.34
C SER A 98 -4.25 2.14 -27.32
N ILE A 99 -4.91 1.14 -27.90
CA ILE A 99 -4.33 0.23 -28.89
C ILE A 99 -5.37 -0.07 -29.98
N THR A 100 -4.98 0.13 -31.23
CA THR A 100 -5.80 -0.26 -32.40
C THR A 100 -4.90 -0.73 -33.55
N ASP A 101 -5.40 -1.63 -34.38
CA ASP A 101 -4.78 -2.02 -35.64
C ASP A 101 -5.49 -1.42 -36.89
N GLY A 102 -6.35 -0.43 -36.63
CA GLY A 102 -7.16 0.23 -37.68
C GLY A 102 -8.52 -0.43 -37.91
N GLU A 103 -8.66 -1.73 -37.67
CA GLU A 103 -9.93 -2.47 -37.74
C GLU A 103 -10.53 -2.77 -36.39
N THR A 104 -9.68 -3.13 -35.43
CA THR A 104 -10.06 -3.54 -34.08
C THR A 104 -9.44 -2.60 -33.06
N VAL A 105 -10.26 -2.18 -32.11
CA VAL A 105 -9.80 -1.47 -30.92
C VAL A 105 -9.58 -2.50 -29.80
N TYR A 106 -8.38 -2.57 -29.26
CA TYR A 106 -7.99 -3.51 -28.19
C TYR A 106 -8.02 -2.87 -26.82
N LEU A 107 -7.79 -1.55 -26.78
CA LEU A 107 -7.83 -0.73 -25.58
C LEU A 107 -8.25 0.69 -25.97
N THR A 108 -9.22 1.26 -25.27
CA THR A 108 -9.60 2.67 -25.41
C THR A 108 -8.98 3.52 -24.30
N PHE A 109 -8.85 4.81 -24.57
CA PHE A 109 -8.38 5.75 -23.54
C PHE A 109 -9.35 5.85 -22.36
N GLU A 110 -10.63 5.79 -22.64
CA GLU A 110 -11.70 5.83 -21.64
C GLU A 110 -11.64 4.62 -20.69
N GLU A 111 -11.49 3.40 -21.24
CA GLU A 111 -11.32 2.18 -20.45
C GLU A 111 -10.09 2.27 -19.55
N TRP A 112 -8.97 2.71 -20.12
CA TRP A 112 -7.75 2.92 -19.34
C TRP A 112 -7.96 3.94 -18.20
N GLN A 113 -8.65 5.06 -18.47
CA GLN A 113 -8.95 6.06 -17.43
C GLN A 113 -9.83 5.50 -16.32
N GLU A 114 -10.87 4.75 -16.67
CA GLU A 114 -11.77 4.13 -15.69
C GLU A 114 -11.03 3.16 -14.79
N ASP A 115 -10.18 2.30 -15.36
CA ASP A 115 -9.35 1.35 -14.62
C ASP A 115 -8.38 2.06 -13.68
N GLN A 116 -7.66 3.08 -14.15
CA GLN A 116 -6.74 3.85 -13.31
C GLN A 116 -7.44 4.57 -12.16
N ILE A 117 -8.65 5.08 -12.39
CA ILE A 117 -9.44 5.73 -11.35
C ILE A 117 -9.96 4.69 -10.35
N ALA A 118 -10.38 3.52 -10.80
CA ALA A 118 -10.84 2.44 -9.95
C ALA A 118 -9.70 1.92 -9.06
N ASP A 119 -8.53 1.65 -9.64
CA ASP A 119 -7.34 1.21 -8.91
C ASP A 119 -6.91 2.26 -7.87
N SER A 120 -6.88 3.54 -8.25
CA SER A 120 -6.53 4.61 -7.32
C SER A 120 -7.48 4.71 -6.12
N ARG A 121 -8.77 4.40 -6.28
CA ARG A 121 -9.75 4.34 -5.18
C ARG A 121 -9.43 3.20 -4.22
N THR A 122 -9.10 2.04 -4.77
CA THR A 122 -8.75 0.86 -3.97
C THR A 122 -7.48 1.10 -3.17
N ASP A 123 -6.47 1.70 -3.79
CA ASP A 123 -5.20 2.05 -3.14
C ASP A 123 -5.39 3.05 -1.99
N ILE A 124 -6.24 4.07 -2.18
CA ILE A 124 -6.55 5.03 -1.12
C ILE A 124 -7.21 4.34 0.07
N LEU A 125 -8.23 3.51 -0.19
CA LEU A 125 -8.94 2.80 0.87
C LEU A 125 -7.99 1.89 1.64
N PHE A 126 -7.11 1.17 0.94
CA PHE A 126 -6.12 0.31 1.56
C PHE A 126 -5.10 1.11 2.39
N LEU A 127 -4.52 2.17 1.83
CA LEU A 127 -3.56 3.03 2.55
C LEU A 127 -4.20 3.70 3.75
N SER A 128 -5.42 4.23 3.62
CA SER A 128 -6.14 4.86 4.74
C SER A 128 -6.48 3.83 5.83
N ALA A 129 -6.86 2.61 5.48
CA ALA A 129 -7.07 1.54 6.45
C ALA A 129 -5.77 1.17 7.18
N CYS A 130 -4.65 1.07 6.47
CA CYS A 130 -3.34 0.78 7.06
C CYS A 130 -2.87 1.89 8.01
N THR A 131 -3.01 3.17 7.62
CA THR A 131 -2.63 4.31 8.46
C THR A 131 -3.50 4.39 9.71
N THR A 132 -4.80 4.15 9.58
CA THR A 132 -5.73 4.10 10.71
C THR A 132 -5.39 2.98 11.67
N LEU A 133 -5.10 1.78 11.17
CA LEU A 133 -4.69 0.64 11.99
C LEU A 133 -3.39 0.94 12.75
N LEU A 134 -2.41 1.52 12.06
CA LEU A 134 -1.13 1.90 12.66
C LEU A 134 -1.35 2.93 13.78
N ALA A 135 -2.17 3.96 13.54
CA ALA A 135 -2.50 4.97 14.54
C ALA A 135 -3.17 4.37 15.78
N LEU A 136 -4.09 3.41 15.60
CA LEU A 136 -4.73 2.69 16.70
C LEU A 136 -3.73 1.85 17.50
N LEU A 137 -2.81 1.15 16.85
CA LEU A 137 -1.76 0.38 17.52
C LEU A 137 -0.84 1.28 18.34
N VAL A 138 -0.42 2.41 17.78
CA VAL A 138 0.42 3.39 18.50
C VAL A 138 -0.32 4.02 19.66
N ALA A 139 -1.61 4.32 19.53
CA ALA A 139 -2.44 4.85 20.62
C ALA A 139 -2.73 3.82 21.71
N ALA A 140 -2.87 2.54 21.37
CA ALA A 140 -3.10 1.44 22.33
C ALA A 140 -1.86 1.12 23.18
N TRP A 141 -0.66 1.40 22.68
CA TRP A 141 0.58 1.09 23.38
C TRP A 141 0.71 1.72 24.79
N PRO A 142 0.51 3.06 24.97
CA PRO A 142 0.55 3.66 26.30
C PRO A 142 -0.59 3.17 27.21
N ALA A 143 -1.78 2.91 26.66
CA ALA A 143 -2.89 2.33 27.42
C ALA A 143 -2.52 0.94 27.95
N TRP A 144 -1.90 0.10 27.13
CA TRP A 144 -1.40 -1.21 27.53
C TRP A 144 -0.35 -1.10 28.64
N GLN A 145 0.58 -0.16 28.57
CA GLN A 145 1.58 0.07 29.62
C GLN A 145 0.91 0.42 30.95
N VAL A 146 -0.04 1.37 30.95
CA VAL A 146 -0.79 1.75 32.17
C VAL A 146 -1.52 0.54 32.77
N ILE A 147 -2.22 -0.24 31.94
CA ILE A 147 -2.93 -1.44 32.40
C ILE A 147 -1.96 -2.46 32.99
N SER A 148 -0.82 -2.68 32.36
CA SER A 148 0.20 -3.62 32.85
C SER A 148 0.78 -3.19 34.22
N ASP A 149 1.07 -1.91 34.37
CA ASP A 149 1.58 -1.34 35.62
C ASP A 149 0.55 -1.44 36.75
N VAL A 150 -0.71 -1.16 36.50
CA VAL A 150 -1.80 -1.34 37.48
C VAL A 150 -1.91 -2.80 37.91
N ARG A 151 -1.84 -3.75 36.98
CA ARG A 151 -1.86 -5.19 37.28
C ARG A 151 -0.68 -5.61 38.14
N VAL A 152 0.52 -5.10 37.83
CA VAL A 152 1.73 -5.40 38.64
C VAL A 152 1.62 -4.82 40.04
N ARG A 153 1.16 -3.56 40.17
CA ARG A 153 0.93 -2.93 41.48
C ARG A 153 -0.10 -3.70 42.30
N HIS A 154 -1.19 -4.12 41.70
CA HIS A 154 -2.22 -4.91 42.39
C HIS A 154 -1.69 -6.28 42.88
N ARG A 155 -0.92 -6.98 42.04
CA ARG A 155 -0.26 -8.24 42.42
C ARG A 155 0.73 -8.05 43.59
N ARG A 156 1.51 -6.96 43.61
CA ARG A 156 2.44 -6.62 44.68
C ARG A 156 1.68 -6.30 45.98
N ALA A 157 0.57 -5.57 45.91
CA ALA A 157 -0.27 -5.27 47.06
C ALA A 157 -0.87 -6.54 47.69
N LYS A 158 -1.41 -7.45 46.85
CA LYS A 158 -1.90 -8.76 47.35
C LYS A 158 -0.82 -9.58 48.05
N LYS A 159 0.40 -9.63 47.49
CA LYS A 159 1.53 -10.35 48.11
C LYS A 159 1.93 -9.72 49.46
N LYS A 160 1.95 -8.37 49.55
CA LYS A 160 2.25 -7.67 50.81
C LYS A 160 1.18 -7.96 51.86
N ALA A 161 -0.11 -7.91 51.53
CA ALA A 161 -1.21 -8.22 52.41
C ALA A 161 -1.14 -9.67 52.94
N ALA A 162 -0.89 -10.63 52.04
CA ALA A 162 -0.72 -12.04 52.45
C ALA A 162 0.49 -12.27 53.37
N ARG A 163 1.59 -11.55 53.17
CA ARG A 163 2.77 -11.63 54.08
C ARG A 163 2.43 -11.05 55.42
N LYS A 164 1.70 -9.92 55.51
CA LYS A 164 1.30 -9.31 56.78
C LYS A 164 0.43 -10.26 57.59
N VAL A 165 -0.57 -10.87 56.99
CA VAL A 165 -1.45 -11.86 57.64
C VAL A 165 -0.65 -13.06 58.17
N ARG A 166 0.32 -13.57 57.41
CA ARG A 166 1.20 -14.68 57.86
C ARG A 166 2.08 -14.30 59.06
N LEU A 167 2.61 -13.07 59.05
CA LEU A 167 3.43 -12.58 60.20
C LEU A 167 2.59 -12.41 61.44
N GLU A 168 1.39 -11.83 61.32
CA GLU A 168 0.45 -11.68 62.45
C GLU A 168 0.02 -13.05 63.02
N ALA A 169 -0.25 -14.02 62.15
CA ALA A 169 -0.56 -15.38 62.56
C ALA A 169 0.60 -16.08 63.25
N LYS A 170 1.86 -15.81 62.83
CA LYS A 170 3.06 -16.36 63.51
C LYS A 170 3.25 -15.73 64.86
N GLN A 171 3.11 -14.43 65.01
CA GLN A 171 3.21 -13.71 66.27
C GLN A 171 2.16 -14.18 67.27
N ARG A 172 0.91 -14.41 66.87
CA ARG A 172 -0.12 -14.98 67.78
C ARG A 172 0.25 -16.36 68.29
N LYS A 173 0.74 -17.26 67.40
CA LYS A 173 1.18 -18.59 67.84
C LYS A 173 2.34 -18.54 68.87
N GLU A 174 3.29 -17.63 68.64
CA GLU A 174 4.42 -17.45 69.59
C GLU A 174 3.95 -16.89 70.92
N SER A 175 2.96 -15.99 70.94
CA SER A 175 2.41 -15.47 72.22
C SER A 175 1.53 -16.46 73.00
N GLU A 176 0.88 -17.40 72.30
CA GLU A 176 0.06 -18.46 72.86
C GLU A 176 0.93 -19.62 73.40
N GLY A 177 2.10 -19.86 72.79
CA GLY A 177 3.03 -20.90 73.27
C GLY A 177 3.90 -20.52 74.44
N LEU A 178 3.83 -19.26 74.88
CA LEU A 178 4.59 -18.75 76.11
C LEU A 178 3.77 -18.70 77.39
N LYS A 179 2.53 -19.17 77.31
CA LYS A 179 1.67 -19.38 78.54
C LYS A 179 1.64 -20.86 78.91
#